data_daaa4d6579fc8cc9377937ab9677548e
#
_entry.id   daaa4d6579fc8cc9377937ab9677548e
#
_cell.length_a   1.000
_cell.length_b   1.000
_cell.length_c   1.000
_cell.angle_alpha   90.00
_cell.angle_beta   90.00
_cell.angle_gamma   90.00
#
_symmetry.space_group_name_H-M   'P 1'
#
loop_
_entity.id
_entity.type
_entity.pdbx_description
1 polymer ?
#
loop_
_entity_poly.entity_id
_entity_poly.type
_entity_poly.pdbx_seq_one_letter_code
_entity_poly.pdbx_strand_id
1 'polypeptide(L)'
;ICMNPGLFSVLPGRCRSLIARFQRVKPKSASLIFAAPQVLIAMRMDSMHVQLADDSVCIGPGPSKESYLKPDRIIAAAEITGADAIHPGYGFLSENARFAEICESCNVTFIGPSAEVIRTMGDKNTARATATANGVPVTPGSDGIVADAVEGLKVAKEVGFPVMIKATAGGGGRGMRPAMSEDEFKSQFQAASKEAEACFNNGDCYIEKLVLEPHHIEFQVLADDHGNYLHRGERDCSMQRRNQKIIEECPSPLISPEMRERMGEASVRLIESISYRNAGTIEYLVNADATDFYFMEMNTRIQVEHPVTEEVMGCELIKEQIRIAFGQPVSDHVLGVEPRGHSIECRINAEDPYNNFTPSPGTIDLWYAPGGKGVRVDSHVYSGYTVPPHYDSMIAKLIVTASSREVAIARMKRALSEFTIRGIKTTIPFQQEIIDHPDFIAGKYDIAWVANYLEEKEAE
;
A
#
# COMPACT_ATOMS: atom_id res chain seq x y z
N ILE A 1 -3.02 -2.22 10.91
CA ILE A 1 -3.53 -2.27 9.51
C ILE A 1 -4.96 -2.75 9.61
N CYS A 2 -5.91 -1.83 9.41
CA CYS A 2 -7.33 -2.14 9.42
C CYS A 2 -7.71 -2.76 8.08
N MET A 3 -8.01 -4.03 8.06
CA MET A 3 -8.75 -4.60 6.95
C MET A 3 -10.23 -4.25 7.08
N ASN A 4 -10.81 -3.91 5.99
CA ASN A 4 -12.17 -3.42 5.86
C ASN A 4 -13.22 -4.53 6.06
N PRO A 5 -14.16 -4.40 7.01
CA PRO A 5 -15.30 -5.30 7.11
C PRO A 5 -16.30 -5.16 5.95
N GLY A 6 -16.28 -4.05 5.21
CA GLY A 6 -17.08 -3.93 3.99
C GLY A 6 -16.72 -4.98 2.94
N LEU A 7 -15.45 -5.39 2.88
CA LEU A 7 -14.99 -6.57 2.14
C LEU A 7 -15.57 -7.87 2.73
N PHE A 8 -15.78 -7.93 4.04
CA PHE A 8 -16.31 -9.11 4.72
C PHE A 8 -17.83 -9.22 4.64
N SER A 9 -18.59 -8.10 4.61
CA SER A 9 -20.06 -8.13 4.48
C SER A 9 -20.52 -8.72 3.14
N VAL A 10 -19.64 -8.78 2.15
CA VAL A 10 -19.89 -9.40 0.84
C VAL A 10 -19.48 -10.87 0.81
N LEU A 11 -18.69 -11.35 1.76
CA LEU A 11 -18.03 -12.66 1.66
C LEU A 11 -18.67 -13.84 2.42
N PRO A 12 -19.34 -13.72 3.60
CA PRO A 12 -19.75 -14.91 4.34
C PRO A 12 -20.73 -15.82 3.60
N GLY A 13 -21.79 -15.27 3.04
CA GLY A 13 -22.75 -16.04 2.26
C GLY A 13 -22.43 -16.12 0.76
N ARG A 14 -21.68 -15.16 0.23
CA ARG A 14 -21.37 -15.06 -1.21
C ARG A 14 -20.07 -15.74 -1.61
N CYS A 15 -19.09 -15.93 -0.73
CA CYS A 15 -17.94 -16.79 -1.03
C CYS A 15 -18.39 -18.21 -1.31
N ARG A 16 -19.25 -18.80 -0.47
CA ARG A 16 -19.85 -20.11 -0.76
C ARG A 16 -20.61 -20.12 -2.10
N SER A 17 -21.38 -19.07 -2.40
CA SER A 17 -22.13 -18.97 -3.65
C SER A 17 -21.24 -18.60 -4.86
N LEU A 18 -20.16 -17.86 -4.66
CA LEU A 18 -19.23 -17.50 -5.72
C LEU A 18 -18.42 -18.72 -6.15
N ILE A 19 -17.82 -19.44 -5.18
CA ILE A 19 -17.08 -20.67 -5.43
C ILE A 19 -17.99 -21.74 -6.03
N ALA A 20 -19.23 -21.88 -5.52
CA ALA A 20 -20.22 -22.82 -6.05
C ALA A 20 -20.70 -22.51 -7.49
N ARG A 21 -20.70 -21.25 -7.93
CA ARG A 21 -21.05 -20.87 -9.31
C ARG A 21 -19.95 -21.19 -10.34
N PHE A 22 -18.69 -21.34 -9.91
CA PHE A 22 -17.56 -21.54 -10.81
C PHE A 22 -17.12 -22.99 -10.97
N GLN A 23 -17.65 -23.91 -10.15
CA GLN A 23 -17.32 -25.35 -10.29
C GLN A 23 -18.53 -26.10 -10.88
N ARG A 24 -18.45 -26.53 -12.15
CA ARG A 24 -19.32 -27.56 -12.71
C ARG A 24 -18.96 -28.99 -12.27
N VAL A 25 -18.00 -29.13 -11.37
CA VAL A 25 -17.61 -30.40 -10.72
C VAL A 25 -17.91 -30.23 -9.24
N LYS A 26 -18.66 -31.15 -8.62
CA LYS A 26 -19.16 -31.09 -7.24
C LYS A 26 -18.16 -30.42 -6.29
N PRO A 27 -18.43 -29.16 -5.82
CA PRO A 27 -17.51 -28.49 -4.94
C PRO A 27 -17.64 -29.02 -3.52
N LYS A 28 -16.52 -29.42 -2.91
CA LYS A 28 -16.36 -29.14 -1.50
C LYS A 28 -16.38 -27.62 -1.38
N SER A 29 -17.19 -27.05 -0.50
CA SER A 29 -17.20 -25.62 -0.22
C SER A 29 -15.79 -25.21 0.21
N ALA A 30 -15.10 -24.40 -0.58
CA ALA A 30 -13.78 -23.90 -0.20
C ALA A 30 -13.91 -23.01 1.02
N SER A 31 -13.12 -23.25 2.04
CA SER A 31 -13.06 -22.47 3.26
C SER A 31 -11.87 -21.54 3.21
N LEU A 32 -12.07 -20.26 3.47
CA LEU A 32 -11.07 -19.22 3.36
C LEU A 32 -10.84 -18.58 4.72
N ILE A 33 -9.58 -18.49 5.13
CA ILE A 33 -9.16 -17.68 6.27
C ILE A 33 -8.59 -16.36 5.78
N PHE A 34 -9.09 -15.27 6.35
CA PHE A 34 -8.44 -13.98 6.27
C PHE A 34 -7.58 -13.79 7.52
N ALA A 35 -6.26 -13.71 7.34
CA ALA A 35 -5.35 -13.35 8.40
C ALA A 35 -5.43 -11.85 8.67
N ALA A 36 -6.54 -11.40 9.24
CA ALA A 36 -6.72 -10.01 9.63
C ALA A 36 -6.37 -9.81 11.11
N PRO A 37 -5.61 -8.76 11.47
CA PRO A 37 -5.13 -8.51 12.83
C PRO A 37 -6.23 -8.45 13.90
N GLN A 38 -7.45 -8.21 13.50
CA GLN A 38 -8.57 -8.03 14.42
C GLN A 38 -9.47 -9.25 14.55
N VAL A 39 -9.35 -10.25 13.67
CA VAL A 39 -10.15 -11.49 13.69
C VAL A 39 -9.81 -12.38 14.88
N LEU A 40 -8.64 -12.21 15.47
CA LEU A 40 -8.00 -13.23 16.27
C LEU A 40 -7.60 -12.77 17.68
N ILE A 41 -8.11 -11.62 18.16
CA ILE A 41 -7.78 -11.15 19.50
C ILE A 41 -8.71 -11.78 20.53
N ALA A 42 -8.13 -12.50 21.47
CA ALA A 42 -8.82 -13.19 22.58
C ALA A 42 -9.70 -12.30 23.47
N MET A 43 -9.82 -11.02 23.21
CA MET A 43 -10.52 -10.07 24.08
C MET A 43 -11.69 -9.32 23.42
N ARG A 44 -12.00 -9.54 22.12
CA ARG A 44 -13.09 -8.81 21.46
C ARG A 44 -13.85 -9.65 20.44
N MET A 45 -14.80 -10.43 20.96
CA MET A 45 -15.83 -11.09 20.15
C MET A 45 -16.79 -10.07 19.47
N ASP A 46 -16.67 -8.80 19.80
CA ASP A 46 -17.49 -7.70 19.32
C ASP A 46 -16.95 -7.00 18.05
N SER A 47 -15.76 -7.39 17.56
CA SER A 47 -15.23 -6.85 16.32
C SER A 47 -16.09 -7.22 15.12
N MET A 48 -16.38 -6.25 14.24
CA MET A 48 -17.31 -6.41 13.10
C MET A 48 -16.95 -7.62 12.21
N HIS A 49 -15.66 -7.81 11.91
CA HIS A 49 -15.21 -8.93 11.09
C HIS A 49 -15.37 -10.30 11.76
N VAL A 50 -15.30 -10.37 13.10
CA VAL A 50 -15.60 -11.60 13.87
C VAL A 50 -17.09 -11.91 13.81
N GLN A 51 -17.95 -10.87 13.94
CA GLN A 51 -19.41 -11.04 13.87
C GLN A 51 -19.88 -11.44 12.47
N LEU A 52 -19.18 -11.02 11.42
CA LEU A 52 -19.55 -11.29 10.03
C LEU A 52 -18.92 -12.58 9.47
N ALA A 53 -17.92 -13.14 10.13
CA ALA A 53 -17.28 -14.40 9.72
C ALA A 53 -18.19 -15.60 10.06
N ASP A 54 -18.10 -16.66 9.25
CA ASP A 54 -18.78 -17.94 9.55
C ASP A 54 -18.17 -18.59 10.81
N ASP A 55 -16.84 -18.51 10.96
CA ASP A 55 -16.08 -19.03 12.10
C ASP A 55 -14.98 -18.03 12.51
N SER A 56 -14.56 -18.10 13.77
CA SER A 56 -13.45 -17.31 14.29
C SER A 56 -12.59 -18.12 15.25
N VAL A 57 -11.28 -17.96 15.18
CA VAL A 57 -10.29 -18.66 16.02
C VAL A 57 -9.36 -17.66 16.68
N CYS A 58 -9.22 -17.75 18.00
CA CYS A 58 -8.24 -16.95 18.73
C CYS A 58 -6.83 -17.53 18.52
N ILE A 59 -5.92 -16.71 17.95
CA ILE A 59 -4.51 -17.10 17.72
C ILE A 59 -3.54 -16.50 18.74
N GLY A 60 -4.03 -15.80 19.75
CA GLY A 60 -3.17 -15.30 20.84
C GLY A 60 -3.58 -13.93 21.37
N PRO A 61 -2.74 -13.34 22.24
CA PRO A 61 -2.99 -12.03 22.82
C PRO A 61 -2.86 -10.89 21.79
N GLY A 62 -3.24 -9.67 22.18
CA GLY A 62 -3.26 -8.49 21.34
C GLY A 62 -1.96 -8.14 20.60
N PRO A 63 -0.77 -8.18 21.24
CA PRO A 63 0.48 -7.85 20.56
C PRO A 63 0.76 -8.76 19.36
N SER A 64 1.02 -8.18 18.19
CA SER A 64 1.21 -8.92 16.92
C SER A 64 2.35 -9.94 16.97
N LYS A 65 3.41 -9.68 17.73
CA LYS A 65 4.54 -10.59 17.93
C LYS A 65 4.14 -11.92 18.60
N GLU A 66 3.03 -11.91 19.32
CA GLU A 66 2.50 -13.07 20.04
C GLU A 66 1.29 -13.71 19.35
N SER A 67 0.85 -13.17 18.22
CA SER A 67 -0.32 -13.61 17.47
C SER A 67 -0.06 -13.64 15.95
N TYR A 68 -0.22 -12.52 15.26
CA TYR A 68 -0.14 -12.41 13.78
C TYR A 68 1.23 -12.73 13.18
N LEU A 69 2.30 -12.48 13.92
CA LEU A 69 3.67 -12.81 13.49
C LEU A 69 4.08 -14.22 13.93
N LYS A 70 3.09 -15.10 14.23
CA LYS A 70 3.26 -16.51 14.57
C LYS A 70 2.61 -17.38 13.49
N PRO A 71 3.35 -17.78 12.44
CA PRO A 71 2.83 -18.62 11.36
C PRO A 71 2.17 -19.92 11.87
N ASP A 72 2.77 -20.56 12.88
CA ASP A 72 2.27 -21.80 13.51
C ASP A 72 0.83 -21.64 14.01
N ARG A 73 0.48 -20.51 14.60
CA ARG A 73 -0.88 -20.27 15.11
C ARG A 73 -1.89 -20.05 14.00
N ILE A 74 -1.47 -19.38 12.91
CA ILE A 74 -2.33 -19.15 11.74
C ILE A 74 -2.60 -20.47 11.02
N ILE A 75 -1.56 -21.30 10.84
CA ILE A 75 -1.70 -22.63 10.23
C ILE A 75 -2.58 -23.53 11.09
N ALA A 76 -2.38 -23.55 12.42
CA ALA A 76 -3.23 -24.31 13.31
C ALA A 76 -4.71 -23.86 13.22
N ALA A 77 -4.97 -22.57 13.10
CA ALA A 77 -6.33 -22.07 12.86
C ALA A 77 -6.89 -22.54 11.51
N ALA A 78 -6.07 -22.57 10.45
CA ALA A 78 -6.47 -23.09 9.15
C ALA A 78 -6.84 -24.58 9.21
N GLU A 79 -6.04 -25.37 9.90
CA GLU A 79 -6.29 -26.80 10.09
C GLU A 79 -7.58 -27.07 10.90
N ILE A 80 -7.78 -26.35 12.01
CA ILE A 80 -8.96 -26.50 12.88
C ILE A 80 -10.25 -26.16 12.12
N THR A 81 -10.21 -25.13 11.28
CA THR A 81 -11.39 -24.69 10.49
C THR A 81 -11.53 -25.41 9.16
N GLY A 82 -10.56 -26.23 8.77
CA GLY A 82 -10.52 -26.89 7.47
C GLY A 82 -10.43 -25.92 6.30
N ALA A 83 -9.66 -24.84 6.47
CA ALA A 83 -9.52 -23.81 5.45
C ALA A 83 -8.64 -24.28 4.30
N ASP A 84 -9.07 -24.02 3.06
CA ASP A 84 -8.34 -24.35 1.83
C ASP A 84 -7.31 -23.30 1.46
N ALA A 85 -7.50 -22.05 1.91
CA ALA A 85 -6.65 -20.93 1.56
C ALA A 85 -6.56 -19.87 2.67
N ILE A 86 -5.46 -19.09 2.63
CA ILE A 86 -5.24 -17.95 3.50
C ILE A 86 -5.06 -16.70 2.64
N HIS A 87 -5.89 -15.67 2.88
CA HIS A 87 -5.66 -14.33 2.34
C HIS A 87 -4.86 -13.52 3.37
N PRO A 88 -3.60 -13.15 3.08
CA PRO A 88 -2.73 -12.51 4.06
C PRO A 88 -3.06 -11.03 4.30
N GLY A 89 -3.92 -10.44 3.47
CA GLY A 89 -4.23 -9.03 3.50
C GLY A 89 -3.06 -8.16 3.05
N TYR A 90 -2.81 -7.08 3.78
CA TYR A 90 -1.65 -6.20 3.63
C TYR A 90 -0.95 -6.00 4.98
N GLY A 91 0.39 -5.91 4.98
CA GLY A 91 1.21 -5.89 6.18
C GLY A 91 1.48 -7.28 6.79
N PHE A 92 2.13 -7.30 7.95
CA PHE A 92 2.51 -8.53 8.70
C PHE A 92 3.18 -9.60 7.83
N LEU A 93 2.49 -10.71 7.56
CA LEU A 93 3.02 -11.85 6.83
C LEU A 93 2.70 -11.82 5.32
N SER A 94 2.06 -10.78 4.81
CA SER A 94 1.66 -10.70 3.40
C SER A 94 2.84 -10.69 2.43
N GLU A 95 4.00 -10.20 2.87
CA GLU A 95 5.25 -10.16 2.10
C GLU A 95 6.34 -11.04 2.75
N ASN A 96 5.91 -12.10 3.44
CA ASN A 96 6.82 -13.04 4.09
C ASN A 96 6.94 -14.33 3.26
N ALA A 97 8.05 -14.47 2.53
CA ALA A 97 8.31 -15.62 1.68
C ALA A 97 8.25 -16.94 2.45
N ARG A 98 8.78 -16.98 3.69
CA ARG A 98 8.76 -18.18 4.53
C ARG A 98 7.33 -18.57 4.92
N PHE A 99 6.46 -17.60 5.16
CA PHE A 99 5.05 -17.90 5.46
C PHE A 99 4.33 -18.49 4.25
N ALA A 100 4.59 -17.98 3.04
CA ALA A 100 4.06 -18.56 1.81
C ALA A 100 4.53 -20.00 1.61
N GLU A 101 5.82 -20.30 1.85
CA GLU A 101 6.37 -21.69 1.84
C GLU A 101 5.70 -22.61 2.88
N ILE A 102 5.45 -22.09 4.09
CA ILE A 102 4.76 -22.86 5.14
C ILE A 102 3.33 -23.18 4.70
N CYS A 103 2.58 -22.22 4.15
CA CYS A 103 1.24 -22.46 3.63
C CYS A 103 1.26 -23.58 2.59
N GLU A 104 2.15 -23.49 1.60
CA GLU A 104 2.31 -24.51 0.56
C GLU A 104 2.64 -25.89 1.13
N SER A 105 3.59 -25.97 2.08
CA SER A 105 3.99 -27.23 2.72
C SER A 105 2.86 -27.86 3.55
N CYS A 106 1.89 -27.07 3.99
CA CYS A 106 0.71 -27.51 4.73
C CYS A 106 -0.51 -27.76 3.81
N ASN A 107 -0.34 -27.70 2.48
CA ASN A 107 -1.42 -27.77 1.48
C ASN A 107 -2.52 -26.71 1.67
N VAL A 108 -2.15 -25.53 2.16
CA VAL A 108 -3.03 -24.37 2.28
C VAL A 108 -2.62 -23.35 1.22
N THR A 109 -3.54 -22.94 0.37
CA THR A 109 -3.23 -21.99 -0.70
C THR A 109 -2.94 -20.60 -0.11
N PHE A 110 -1.74 -20.09 -0.34
CA PHE A 110 -1.43 -18.67 -0.06
C PHE A 110 -2.00 -17.80 -1.20
N ILE A 111 -2.90 -16.87 -0.87
CA ILE A 111 -3.48 -15.96 -1.87
C ILE A 111 -2.54 -14.78 -2.08
N GLY A 112 -1.68 -14.92 -3.07
CA GLY A 112 -0.60 -14.00 -3.40
C GLY A 112 0.37 -14.61 -4.42
N PRO A 113 1.52 -13.97 -4.65
CA PRO A 113 2.58 -14.51 -5.51
C PRO A 113 3.33 -15.66 -4.82
N SER A 114 4.23 -16.30 -5.56
CA SER A 114 5.09 -17.35 -5.03
C SER A 114 6.08 -16.83 -4.00
N ALA A 115 6.54 -17.71 -3.11
CA ALA A 115 7.56 -17.37 -2.11
C ALA A 115 8.87 -16.86 -2.75
N GLU A 116 9.25 -17.38 -3.92
CA GLU A 116 10.41 -16.94 -4.67
C GLU A 116 10.29 -15.49 -5.13
N VAL A 117 9.13 -15.13 -5.71
CA VAL A 117 8.85 -13.76 -6.15
C VAL A 117 8.83 -12.80 -4.97
N ILE A 118 8.20 -13.18 -3.84
CA ILE A 118 8.22 -12.36 -2.62
C ILE A 118 9.66 -12.12 -2.15
N ARG A 119 10.52 -13.14 -2.18
CA ARG A 119 11.93 -13.02 -1.77
C ARG A 119 12.72 -12.13 -2.71
N THR A 120 12.56 -12.33 -4.02
CA THR A 120 13.28 -11.58 -5.06
C THR A 120 12.92 -10.11 -5.03
N MET A 121 11.63 -9.79 -4.97
CA MET A 121 11.17 -8.39 -4.99
C MET A 121 11.23 -7.73 -3.61
N GLY A 122 11.31 -8.50 -2.52
CA GLY A 122 11.50 -8.00 -1.17
C GLY A 122 12.95 -7.57 -0.85
N ASP A 123 13.94 -8.06 -1.60
CA ASP A 123 15.32 -7.59 -1.52
C ASP A 123 15.54 -6.40 -2.46
N LYS A 124 15.82 -5.21 -1.90
CA LYS A 124 15.91 -3.97 -2.66
C LYS A 124 16.94 -4.00 -3.79
N ASN A 125 18.09 -4.62 -3.55
CA ASN A 125 19.15 -4.70 -4.55
C ASN A 125 18.75 -5.64 -5.69
N THR A 126 18.21 -6.80 -5.36
CA THR A 126 17.72 -7.78 -6.33
C THR A 126 16.54 -7.22 -7.14
N ALA A 127 15.59 -6.56 -6.49
CA ALA A 127 14.45 -5.92 -7.15
C ALA A 127 14.91 -4.84 -8.15
N ARG A 128 15.86 -3.97 -7.73
CA ARG A 128 16.46 -2.93 -8.58
C ARG A 128 17.21 -3.55 -9.77
N ALA A 129 18.04 -4.55 -9.52
CA ALA A 129 18.78 -5.26 -10.59
C ALA A 129 17.81 -5.92 -11.58
N THR A 130 16.74 -6.55 -11.08
CA THR A 130 15.68 -7.15 -11.90
C THR A 130 14.96 -6.10 -12.74
N ALA A 131 14.61 -4.96 -12.16
CA ALA A 131 14.00 -3.84 -12.87
C ALA A 131 14.91 -3.33 -14.00
N THR A 132 16.19 -3.10 -13.70
CA THR A 132 17.19 -2.64 -14.68
C THR A 132 17.35 -3.63 -15.82
N ALA A 133 17.47 -4.93 -15.53
CA ALA A 133 17.64 -5.98 -16.54
C ALA A 133 16.46 -6.07 -17.48
N ASN A 134 15.27 -5.63 -17.06
CA ASN A 134 14.04 -5.62 -17.87
C ASN A 134 13.69 -4.25 -18.45
N GLY A 135 14.65 -3.31 -18.47
CA GLY A 135 14.47 -1.99 -19.07
C GLY A 135 13.47 -1.09 -18.33
N VAL A 136 13.26 -1.36 -17.04
CA VAL A 136 12.50 -0.46 -16.16
C VAL A 136 13.47 0.59 -15.62
N PRO A 137 13.21 1.89 -15.83
CA PRO A 137 14.11 2.93 -15.34
C PRO A 137 14.27 2.87 -13.83
N VAL A 138 15.51 2.96 -13.36
CA VAL A 138 15.85 3.08 -11.94
C VAL A 138 16.58 4.41 -11.73
N THR A 139 16.49 4.96 -10.53
CA THR A 139 17.22 6.20 -10.21
C THR A 139 18.71 6.04 -10.53
N PRO A 140 19.31 6.89 -11.39
CA PRO A 140 20.73 6.82 -11.69
C PRO A 140 21.58 6.87 -10.41
N GLY A 141 22.65 6.09 -10.32
CA GLY A 141 23.45 6.02 -9.10
C GLY A 141 24.65 5.11 -9.22
N SER A 142 25.22 4.74 -8.06
CA SER A 142 26.32 3.80 -7.99
C SER A 142 25.87 2.36 -8.32
N ASP A 143 26.79 1.59 -8.85
CA ASP A 143 26.62 0.14 -9.02
C ASP A 143 26.92 -0.55 -7.66
N GLY A 144 25.94 -0.48 -6.75
CA GLY A 144 26.07 -0.98 -5.41
C GLY A 144 26.78 -0.04 -4.42
N ILE A 145 27.43 -0.64 -3.43
CA ILE A 145 28.11 0.05 -2.33
C ILE A 145 29.35 0.77 -2.86
N VAL A 146 29.54 2.02 -2.42
CA VAL A 146 30.79 2.77 -2.66
C VAL A 146 31.76 2.58 -1.49
N ALA A 147 33.03 2.38 -1.77
CA ALA A 147 34.04 2.05 -0.74
C ALA A 147 34.26 3.21 0.25
N ASP A 148 34.23 4.45 -0.23
CA ASP A 148 34.42 5.64 0.57
C ASP A 148 33.81 6.91 -0.06
N ALA A 149 34.00 8.06 0.63
CA ALA A 149 33.50 9.34 0.15
C ALA A 149 34.19 9.82 -1.14
N VAL A 150 35.39 9.32 -1.47
CA VAL A 150 36.11 9.72 -2.69
C VAL A 150 35.52 9.03 -3.91
N GLU A 151 35.27 7.73 -3.79
CA GLU A 151 34.59 6.97 -4.82
C GLU A 151 33.15 7.46 -5.00
N GLY A 152 32.42 7.66 -3.89
CA GLY A 152 31.06 8.20 -3.90
C GLY A 152 30.98 9.56 -4.59
N LEU A 153 31.96 10.44 -4.40
CA LEU A 153 32.02 11.74 -5.06
C LEU A 153 32.21 11.62 -6.59
N LYS A 154 32.99 10.64 -7.06
CA LYS A 154 33.14 10.40 -8.51
C LYS A 154 31.78 10.01 -9.11
N VAL A 155 31.09 9.06 -8.48
CA VAL A 155 29.75 8.66 -8.91
C VAL A 155 28.79 9.85 -8.89
N ALA A 156 28.79 10.65 -7.81
CA ALA A 156 27.94 11.83 -7.70
C ALA A 156 28.17 12.86 -8.83
N LYS A 157 29.44 13.03 -9.27
CA LYS A 157 29.77 13.88 -10.42
C LYS A 157 29.28 13.31 -11.75
N GLU A 158 29.37 11.99 -11.93
CA GLU A 158 28.88 11.32 -13.15
C GLU A 158 27.35 11.37 -13.25
N VAL A 159 26.66 11.12 -12.14
CA VAL A 159 25.19 11.18 -12.04
C VAL A 159 24.65 12.63 -12.08
N GLY A 160 25.50 13.58 -11.64
CA GLY A 160 25.14 15.00 -11.52
C GLY A 160 24.39 15.32 -10.22
N PHE A 161 24.80 16.41 -9.55
CA PHE A 161 24.12 16.91 -8.35
C PHE A 161 22.71 17.47 -8.69
N PRO A 162 21.80 17.47 -7.69
CA PRO A 162 21.90 16.92 -6.36
C PRO A 162 21.82 15.39 -6.31
N VAL A 163 22.43 14.79 -5.25
CA VAL A 163 22.39 13.33 -5.04
C VAL A 163 21.92 13.00 -3.62
N MET A 164 21.37 11.79 -3.47
CA MET A 164 21.03 11.19 -2.19
C MET A 164 22.07 10.14 -1.81
N ILE A 165 22.64 10.27 -0.64
CA ILE A 165 23.53 9.27 -0.04
C ILE A 165 22.64 8.37 0.83
N LYS A 166 22.64 7.08 0.56
CA LYS A 166 21.78 6.10 1.26
C LYS A 166 22.60 4.99 1.87
N ALA A 167 22.36 4.70 3.15
CA ALA A 167 22.93 3.52 3.80
C ALA A 167 22.23 2.24 3.34
N THR A 168 22.98 1.17 3.13
CA THR A 168 22.45 -0.15 2.70
C THR A 168 21.55 -0.78 3.77
N ALA A 169 21.86 -0.57 5.04
CA ALA A 169 21.09 -1.05 6.18
C ALA A 169 20.04 -0.05 6.68
N GLY A 170 19.77 1.02 5.93
CA GLY A 170 18.82 2.09 6.30
C GLY A 170 17.36 1.69 6.13
N GLY A 171 16.49 2.31 6.92
CA GLY A 171 15.03 2.16 6.83
C GLY A 171 14.31 3.31 7.54
N GLY A 172 13.08 3.65 7.06
CA GLY A 172 12.30 4.74 7.65
C GLY A 172 12.94 6.12 7.57
N GLY A 173 13.74 6.39 6.52
CA GLY A 173 14.45 7.67 6.32
C GLY A 173 15.77 7.83 7.09
N ARG A 174 16.17 6.86 7.91
CA ARG A 174 17.46 6.88 8.61
C ARG A 174 18.59 6.41 7.71
N GLY A 175 19.76 7.05 7.83
CA GLY A 175 20.91 6.78 6.98
C GLY A 175 20.75 7.32 5.55
N MET A 176 19.89 8.31 5.35
CA MET A 176 19.67 9.02 4.09
C MET A 176 20.05 10.50 4.25
N ARG A 177 20.95 10.99 3.41
CA ARG A 177 21.40 12.38 3.43
C ARG A 177 21.48 12.97 2.03
N PRO A 178 20.78 14.08 1.75
CA PRO A 178 20.96 14.78 0.50
C PRO A 178 22.30 15.51 0.47
N ALA A 179 22.94 15.58 -0.69
CA ALA A 179 24.04 16.48 -0.98
C ALA A 179 23.66 17.31 -2.21
N MET A 180 23.49 18.61 -2.00
CA MET A 180 23.05 19.52 -3.06
C MET A 180 24.19 19.93 -3.98
N SER A 181 25.43 19.84 -3.48
CA SER A 181 26.65 20.24 -4.21
C SER A 181 27.84 19.35 -3.84
N GLU A 182 28.94 19.50 -4.62
CA GLU A 182 30.19 18.82 -4.36
C GLU A 182 30.79 19.19 -2.98
N ASP A 183 30.68 20.45 -2.57
CA ASP A 183 31.23 20.95 -1.31
C ASP A 183 30.57 20.29 -0.09
N GLU A 184 29.29 19.99 -0.17
CA GLU A 184 28.55 19.33 0.90
C GLU A 184 28.74 17.82 0.95
N PHE A 185 29.08 17.19 -0.18
CA PHE A 185 29.04 15.75 -0.36
C PHE A 185 29.82 14.99 0.71
N LYS A 186 31.08 15.38 0.96
CA LYS A 186 31.95 14.67 1.91
C LYS A 186 31.39 14.69 3.33
N SER A 187 30.85 15.82 3.77
CA SER A 187 30.28 15.96 5.12
C SER A 187 28.99 15.14 5.26
N GLN A 188 28.13 15.16 4.23
CA GLN A 188 26.88 14.40 4.22
C GLN A 188 27.14 12.89 4.15
N PHE A 189 28.12 12.45 3.37
CA PHE A 189 28.52 11.04 3.29
C PHE A 189 28.98 10.51 4.65
N GLN A 190 29.89 11.27 5.34
CA GLN A 190 30.35 10.88 6.66
C GLN A 190 29.23 10.84 7.70
N ALA A 191 28.29 11.77 7.61
CA ALA A 191 27.13 11.81 8.51
C ALA A 191 26.20 10.60 8.27
N ALA A 192 25.87 10.28 7.00
CA ALA A 192 25.06 9.13 6.65
C ALA A 192 25.67 7.81 7.11
N SER A 193 26.98 7.60 6.81
CA SER A 193 27.69 6.39 7.19
C SER A 193 27.79 6.20 8.71
N LYS A 194 28.10 7.28 9.47
CA LYS A 194 28.14 7.22 10.94
C LYS A 194 26.78 6.96 11.58
N GLU A 195 25.73 7.57 11.06
CA GLU A 195 24.35 7.34 11.53
C GLU A 195 23.95 5.89 11.31
N ALA A 196 24.25 5.34 10.13
CA ALA A 196 23.96 3.96 9.78
C ALA A 196 24.76 2.96 10.63
N GLU A 197 26.04 3.22 10.84
CA GLU A 197 26.89 2.40 11.71
C GLU A 197 26.34 2.38 13.15
N ALA A 198 25.95 3.52 13.68
CA ALA A 198 25.41 3.63 15.04
C ALA A 198 24.03 2.95 15.19
N CYS A 199 23.17 3.01 14.18
CA CYS A 199 21.82 2.49 14.24
C CYS A 199 21.70 1.01 13.83
N PHE A 200 22.54 0.56 12.88
CA PHE A 200 22.41 -0.72 12.20
C PHE A 200 23.67 -1.57 12.21
N ASN A 201 24.76 -1.06 12.80
CA ASN A 201 26.10 -1.70 12.82
C ASN A 201 26.61 -1.99 11.39
N ASN A 202 26.26 -1.13 10.44
CA ASN A 202 26.71 -1.17 9.06
C ASN A 202 26.66 0.25 8.48
N GLY A 203 27.84 0.81 8.16
CA GLY A 203 28.02 2.15 7.60
C GLY A 203 28.15 2.20 6.07
N ASP A 204 27.92 1.08 5.38
CA ASP A 204 28.01 0.99 3.93
C ASP A 204 26.94 1.87 3.25
N CYS A 205 27.40 2.70 2.30
CA CYS A 205 26.55 3.64 1.59
C CYS A 205 26.59 3.42 0.07
N TYR A 206 25.53 3.84 -0.59
CA TYR A 206 25.46 3.96 -2.05
C TYR A 206 24.90 5.35 -2.43
N ILE A 207 25.09 5.74 -3.68
CA ILE A 207 24.72 7.06 -4.18
C ILE A 207 23.61 6.92 -5.21
N GLU A 208 22.60 7.78 -5.12
CA GLU A 208 21.56 7.89 -6.13
C GLU A 208 21.31 9.36 -6.50
N LYS A 209 20.85 9.61 -7.70
CA LYS A 209 20.31 10.92 -8.11
C LYS A 209 19.18 11.32 -7.16
N LEU A 210 19.26 12.52 -6.62
CA LEU A 210 18.13 13.08 -5.89
C LEU A 210 17.10 13.61 -6.90
N VAL A 211 15.94 13.02 -6.92
CA VAL A 211 14.78 13.54 -7.66
C VAL A 211 14.18 14.67 -6.84
N LEU A 212 14.13 15.87 -7.42
CA LEU A 212 13.56 17.05 -6.76
C LEU A 212 12.04 17.09 -6.98
N GLU A 213 11.31 17.52 -5.94
CA GLU A 213 9.85 17.61 -5.96
C GLU A 213 9.18 16.36 -6.57
N PRO A 214 9.53 15.15 -6.07
CA PRO A 214 9.07 13.93 -6.71
C PRO A 214 7.63 13.65 -6.34
N HIS A 215 6.91 13.03 -7.30
CA HIS A 215 5.62 12.44 -7.06
C HIS A 215 5.76 10.93 -6.81
N HIS A 216 4.94 10.42 -5.92
CA HIS A 216 4.82 8.98 -5.66
C HIS A 216 3.66 8.43 -6.49
N ILE A 217 3.99 7.82 -7.60
CA ILE A 217 3.03 7.19 -8.52
C ILE A 217 3.22 5.69 -8.47
N GLU A 218 2.11 4.96 -8.40
CA GLU A 218 2.17 3.51 -8.34
C GLU A 218 1.22 2.86 -9.33
N PHE A 219 1.62 1.71 -9.89
CA PHE A 219 0.82 0.95 -10.85
C PHE A 219 0.26 -0.32 -10.23
N GLN A 220 -1.07 -0.44 -10.24
CA GLN A 220 -1.72 -1.70 -9.89
C GLN A 220 -1.46 -2.73 -10.98
N VAL A 221 -0.87 -3.86 -10.60
CA VAL A 221 -0.67 -4.99 -11.52
C VAL A 221 -1.50 -6.20 -11.09
N LEU A 222 -1.83 -7.04 -12.06
CA LEU A 222 -2.58 -8.27 -11.88
C LEU A 222 -2.07 -9.29 -12.91
N ALA A 223 -1.79 -10.52 -12.47
CA ALA A 223 -1.34 -11.60 -13.35
C ALA A 223 -1.89 -12.94 -12.89
N ASP A 224 -2.04 -13.87 -13.85
CA ASP A 224 -2.51 -15.25 -13.63
C ASP A 224 -1.56 -16.31 -14.21
N ASP A 225 -1.87 -17.58 -13.99
CA ASP A 225 -1.11 -18.71 -14.51
C ASP A 225 -1.46 -19.05 -15.98
N HIS A 226 -2.29 -18.23 -16.65
CA HIS A 226 -2.77 -18.43 -18.01
C HIS A 226 -2.10 -17.49 -19.03
N GLY A 227 -1.09 -16.71 -18.57
CA GLY A 227 -0.31 -15.81 -19.42
C GLY A 227 -0.90 -14.39 -19.51
N ASN A 228 -1.85 -14.04 -18.64
CA ASN A 228 -2.35 -12.67 -18.56
C ASN A 228 -1.49 -11.86 -17.59
N TYR A 229 -0.78 -10.86 -18.10
CA TYR A 229 -0.02 -9.88 -17.36
C TYR A 229 -0.58 -8.49 -17.65
N LEU A 230 -1.11 -7.80 -16.63
CA LEU A 230 -1.88 -6.59 -16.83
C LEU A 230 -1.46 -5.50 -15.84
N HIS A 231 -1.56 -4.25 -16.26
CA HIS A 231 -1.71 -3.13 -15.33
C HIS A 231 -3.15 -2.63 -15.29
N ARG A 232 -3.56 -2.03 -14.16
CA ARG A 232 -4.89 -1.45 -13.96
C ARG A 232 -4.82 0.06 -13.67
N GLY A 233 -3.92 0.75 -14.38
CA GLY A 233 -3.67 2.16 -14.22
C GLY A 233 -2.87 2.52 -12.97
N GLU A 234 -2.64 3.81 -12.83
CA GLU A 234 -1.86 4.38 -11.75
C GLU A 234 -2.75 4.97 -10.65
N ARG A 235 -2.15 5.08 -9.48
CA ARG A 235 -2.59 5.88 -8.35
C ARG A 235 -1.56 6.95 -8.03
N ASP A 236 -2.00 8.14 -7.65
CA ASP A 236 -1.16 9.17 -7.06
C ASP A 236 -1.21 9.06 -5.54
N CYS A 237 -0.07 8.85 -4.92
CA CYS A 237 0.11 8.68 -3.49
C CYS A 237 1.05 9.74 -2.89
N SER A 238 1.19 10.88 -3.56
CA SER A 238 2.11 11.94 -3.17
C SER A 238 1.66 12.68 -1.91
N MET A 239 0.34 12.70 -1.61
CA MET A 239 -0.16 13.26 -0.36
C MET A 239 0.18 12.34 0.83
N GLN A 240 1.36 12.53 1.41
CA GLN A 240 1.89 11.68 2.46
C GLN A 240 2.62 12.46 3.54
N ARG A 241 2.68 11.91 4.74
CA ARG A 241 3.45 12.43 5.86
C ARG A 241 4.41 11.37 6.37
N ARG A 242 5.71 11.64 6.37
CA ARG A 242 6.75 10.69 6.83
C ARG A 242 6.59 9.31 6.17
N ASN A 243 6.38 9.30 4.85
CA ASN A 243 6.13 8.10 4.02
C ASN A 243 4.81 7.36 4.35
N GLN A 244 3.90 7.96 5.11
CA GLN A 244 2.54 7.46 5.30
C GLN A 244 1.58 8.22 4.39
N LYS A 245 0.98 7.51 3.45
CA LYS A 245 -0.05 8.03 2.55
C LYS A 245 -1.27 8.49 3.36
N ILE A 246 -1.82 9.64 3.04
CA ILE A 246 -2.97 10.27 3.73
C ILE A 246 -4.17 10.37 2.79
N ILE A 247 -3.91 10.79 1.55
CA ILE A 247 -4.91 10.90 0.48
C ILE A 247 -4.30 10.27 -0.77
N GLU A 248 -5.06 9.44 -1.44
CA GLU A 248 -4.72 8.81 -2.71
C GLU A 248 -5.78 9.11 -3.76
N GLU A 249 -5.37 9.23 -5.01
CA GLU A 249 -6.30 9.45 -6.11
C GLU A 249 -5.95 8.61 -7.36
N CYS A 250 -6.95 8.29 -8.14
CA CYS A 250 -6.86 7.54 -9.39
C CYS A 250 -7.82 8.14 -10.44
N PRO A 251 -7.32 8.43 -11.64
CA PRO A 251 -5.91 8.49 -12.05
C PRO A 251 -5.18 9.69 -11.46
N SER A 252 -3.85 9.73 -11.58
CA SER A 252 -3.04 10.88 -11.17
C SER A 252 -3.36 12.11 -12.04
N PRO A 253 -3.51 13.31 -11.46
CA PRO A 253 -3.67 14.55 -12.22
C PRO A 253 -2.39 14.97 -12.95
N LEU A 254 -1.23 14.44 -12.57
CA LEU A 254 0.08 14.74 -13.15
C LEU A 254 0.37 13.93 -14.43
N ILE A 255 -0.08 12.68 -14.48
CA ILE A 255 0.37 11.69 -15.48
C ILE A 255 -0.38 11.85 -16.80
N SER A 256 0.37 12.16 -17.90
CA SER A 256 -0.19 12.21 -19.23
C SER A 256 -0.55 10.79 -19.74
N PRO A 257 -1.44 10.68 -20.76
CA PRO A 257 -1.73 9.38 -21.38
C PRO A 257 -0.48 8.66 -21.88
N GLU A 258 0.47 9.39 -22.49
CA GLU A 258 1.72 8.83 -23.03
C GLU A 258 2.64 8.32 -21.90
N MET A 259 2.73 9.06 -20.79
CA MET A 259 3.49 8.63 -19.62
C MET A 259 2.86 7.40 -18.97
N ARG A 260 1.52 7.39 -18.85
CA ARG A 260 0.76 6.23 -18.34
C ARG A 260 1.04 4.96 -19.14
N GLU A 261 1.06 5.07 -20.46
CA GLU A 261 1.37 3.93 -21.34
C GLU A 261 2.82 3.45 -21.11
N ARG A 262 3.80 4.34 -21.11
CA ARG A 262 5.22 4.00 -20.86
C ARG A 262 5.44 3.30 -19.51
N MET A 263 4.83 3.84 -18.44
CA MET A 263 4.92 3.27 -17.09
C MET A 263 4.18 1.93 -17.00
N GLY A 264 3.00 1.85 -17.60
CA GLY A 264 2.20 0.63 -17.67
C GLY A 264 2.92 -0.50 -18.37
N GLU A 265 3.50 -0.25 -19.56
CA GLU A 265 4.31 -1.22 -20.27
C GLU A 265 5.56 -1.66 -19.50
N ALA A 266 6.24 -0.72 -18.83
CA ALA A 266 7.38 -1.05 -17.97
C ALA A 266 6.96 -1.96 -16.80
N SER A 267 5.80 -1.68 -16.23
CA SER A 267 5.23 -2.50 -15.14
C SER A 267 4.88 -3.92 -15.63
N VAL A 268 4.26 -4.05 -16.80
CA VAL A 268 3.92 -5.35 -17.38
C VAL A 268 5.18 -6.16 -17.72
N ARG A 269 6.18 -5.55 -18.37
CA ARG A 269 7.47 -6.22 -18.63
C ARG A 269 8.13 -6.75 -17.36
N LEU A 270 8.09 -5.99 -16.27
CA LEU A 270 8.68 -6.42 -15.00
C LEU A 270 7.96 -7.64 -14.43
N ILE A 271 6.63 -7.62 -14.34
CA ILE A 271 5.87 -8.73 -13.75
C ILE A 271 5.91 -9.99 -14.61
N GLU A 272 5.96 -9.85 -15.94
CA GLU A 272 6.15 -10.97 -16.87
C GLU A 272 7.51 -11.63 -16.66
N SER A 273 8.59 -10.84 -16.54
CA SER A 273 9.96 -11.35 -16.38
C SER A 273 10.19 -12.19 -15.14
N ILE A 274 9.39 -11.97 -14.09
CA ILE A 274 9.46 -12.69 -12.81
C ILE A 274 8.34 -13.74 -12.68
N SER A 275 7.58 -13.99 -13.74
CA SER A 275 6.41 -14.88 -13.70
C SER A 275 5.49 -14.57 -12.52
N TYR A 276 5.17 -13.27 -12.37
CA TYR A 276 4.32 -12.81 -11.28
C TYR A 276 2.94 -13.45 -11.34
N ARG A 277 2.35 -13.70 -10.18
CA ARG A 277 0.97 -14.16 -10.05
C ARG A 277 0.25 -13.37 -8.98
N ASN A 278 -1.04 -13.14 -9.16
CA ASN A 278 -1.94 -12.43 -8.26
C ASN A 278 -1.82 -10.90 -8.37
N ALA A 279 -2.36 -10.16 -7.40
CA ALA A 279 -2.29 -8.71 -7.38
C ALA A 279 -1.00 -8.21 -6.76
N GLY A 280 -0.43 -7.17 -7.31
CA GLY A 280 0.74 -6.46 -6.80
C GLY A 280 0.73 -5.00 -7.19
N THR A 281 1.67 -4.24 -6.69
CA THR A 281 1.82 -2.82 -7.00
C THR A 281 3.29 -2.48 -7.21
N ILE A 282 3.58 -1.76 -8.29
CA ILE A 282 4.91 -1.25 -8.57
C ILE A 282 4.92 0.24 -8.28
N GLU A 283 5.78 0.68 -7.38
CA GLU A 283 5.92 2.05 -6.94
C GLU A 283 7.04 2.76 -7.69
N TYR A 284 6.78 3.99 -8.13
CA TYR A 284 7.68 4.83 -8.89
C TYR A 284 7.83 6.22 -8.26
N LEU A 285 9.03 6.80 -8.36
CA LEU A 285 9.21 8.24 -8.28
C LEU A 285 9.08 8.84 -9.67
N VAL A 286 8.27 9.87 -9.80
CA VAL A 286 8.13 10.66 -11.01
C VAL A 286 8.63 12.06 -10.72
N ASN A 287 9.44 12.65 -11.63
CA ASN A 287 9.93 14.01 -11.47
C ASN A 287 8.81 15.06 -11.64
N ALA A 288 9.06 16.29 -11.19
CA ALA A 288 8.06 17.33 -11.11
C ALA A 288 7.35 17.66 -12.44
N ASP A 289 8.04 17.54 -13.58
CA ASP A 289 7.52 17.80 -14.91
C ASP A 289 6.94 16.57 -15.62
N ALA A 290 6.91 15.43 -14.93
CA ALA A 290 6.42 14.13 -15.41
C ALA A 290 7.07 13.67 -16.74
N THR A 291 8.35 13.99 -16.95
CA THR A 291 9.11 13.52 -18.12
C THR A 291 9.77 12.17 -17.88
N ASP A 292 10.15 11.90 -16.63
CA ASP A 292 10.89 10.71 -16.22
C ASP A 292 10.28 10.06 -14.98
N PHE A 293 10.41 8.73 -14.93
CA PHE A 293 9.99 7.93 -13.79
C PHE A 293 11.05 6.90 -13.42
N TYR A 294 11.10 6.54 -12.14
CA TYR A 294 12.11 5.63 -11.60
C TYR A 294 11.49 4.62 -10.66
N PHE A 295 11.80 3.35 -10.86
CA PHE A 295 11.38 2.27 -9.98
C PHE A 295 11.89 2.49 -8.56
N MET A 296 10.98 2.41 -7.59
CA MET A 296 11.29 2.43 -6.16
C MET A 296 11.30 1.03 -5.57
N GLU A 297 10.15 0.37 -5.61
CA GLU A 297 9.94 -0.96 -5.06
C GLU A 297 8.70 -1.62 -5.66
N MET A 298 8.55 -2.92 -5.41
CA MET A 298 7.33 -3.65 -5.71
C MET A 298 6.73 -4.21 -4.44
N ASN A 299 5.47 -3.88 -4.19
CA ASN A 299 4.68 -4.51 -3.13
C ASN A 299 4.00 -5.76 -3.69
N THR A 300 4.42 -6.93 -3.20
CA THR A 300 3.95 -8.25 -3.70
C THR A 300 2.63 -8.67 -3.04
N ARG A 301 1.71 -7.72 -2.91
CA ARG A 301 0.41 -7.85 -2.24
C ARG A 301 -0.56 -6.79 -2.71
N ILE A 302 -1.80 -6.92 -2.27
CA ILE A 302 -2.77 -5.82 -2.40
C ILE A 302 -2.37 -4.65 -1.49
N GLN A 303 -2.67 -3.42 -1.89
CA GLN A 303 -2.42 -2.23 -1.09
C GLN A 303 -3.70 -1.67 -0.44
N VAL A 304 -3.53 -0.78 0.56
CA VAL A 304 -4.64 -0.13 1.27
C VAL A 304 -5.53 0.62 0.29
N GLU A 305 -4.93 1.36 -0.62
CA GLU A 305 -5.53 2.27 -1.60
C GLU A 305 -6.07 1.59 -2.86
N HIS A 306 -6.11 0.25 -2.91
CA HIS A 306 -6.73 -0.46 -4.04
C HIS A 306 -8.17 -0.02 -4.39
N PRO A 307 -8.98 0.48 -3.44
CA PRO A 307 -10.35 0.88 -3.75
C PRO A 307 -10.46 1.98 -4.80
N VAL A 308 -9.53 2.95 -4.87
CA VAL A 308 -9.62 3.99 -5.91
C VAL A 308 -9.45 3.41 -7.32
N THR A 309 -8.62 2.38 -7.47
CA THR A 309 -8.50 1.62 -8.73
C THR A 309 -9.77 0.81 -8.99
N GLU A 310 -10.32 0.10 -8.00
CA GLU A 310 -11.55 -0.66 -8.15
C GLU A 310 -12.71 0.20 -8.64
N GLU A 311 -12.85 1.39 -8.07
CA GLU A 311 -13.93 2.34 -8.42
C GLU A 311 -13.78 2.89 -9.84
N VAL A 312 -12.57 3.24 -10.27
CA VAL A 312 -12.29 3.78 -11.61
C VAL A 312 -12.39 2.69 -12.69
N MET A 313 -11.88 1.50 -12.37
CA MET A 313 -11.87 0.36 -13.29
C MET A 313 -13.15 -0.47 -13.25
N GLY A 314 -14.03 -0.26 -12.26
CA GLY A 314 -15.25 -1.06 -12.10
C GLY A 314 -14.96 -2.55 -11.87
N CYS A 315 -13.89 -2.90 -11.17
CA CYS A 315 -13.46 -4.27 -10.89
C CYS A 315 -13.36 -4.53 -9.37
N GLU A 316 -13.25 -5.81 -8.99
CA GLU A 316 -13.10 -6.22 -7.58
C GLU A 316 -11.77 -6.99 -7.44
N LEU A 317 -10.68 -6.28 -7.09
CA LEU A 317 -9.32 -6.84 -7.06
C LEU A 317 -9.17 -8.00 -6.06
N ILE A 318 -9.78 -7.90 -4.89
CA ILE A 318 -9.74 -8.99 -3.88
C ILE A 318 -10.43 -10.26 -4.42
N LYS A 319 -11.50 -10.08 -5.16
CA LYS A 319 -12.20 -11.20 -5.80
C LYS A 319 -11.33 -11.87 -6.87
N GLU A 320 -10.64 -11.07 -7.68
CA GLU A 320 -9.70 -11.60 -8.66
C GLU A 320 -8.51 -12.28 -7.98
N GLN A 321 -7.98 -11.76 -6.87
CA GLN A 321 -6.95 -12.45 -6.10
C GLN A 321 -7.36 -13.87 -5.70
N ILE A 322 -8.59 -14.00 -5.17
CA ILE A 322 -9.13 -15.32 -4.77
C ILE A 322 -9.30 -16.22 -6.01
N ARG A 323 -9.86 -15.71 -7.11
CA ARG A 323 -10.05 -16.48 -8.36
C ARG A 323 -8.74 -17.02 -8.91
N ILE A 324 -7.75 -16.15 -9.02
CA ILE A 324 -6.41 -16.50 -9.53
C ILE A 324 -5.74 -17.53 -8.62
N ALA A 325 -5.83 -17.38 -7.31
CA ALA A 325 -5.26 -18.32 -6.35
C ALA A 325 -5.84 -19.74 -6.48
N PHE A 326 -7.10 -19.86 -6.94
CA PHE A 326 -7.76 -21.13 -7.27
C PHE A 326 -7.61 -21.54 -8.74
N GLY A 327 -6.62 -21.01 -9.46
CA GLY A 327 -6.27 -21.40 -10.81
C GLY A 327 -7.23 -20.90 -11.90
N GLN A 328 -8.07 -19.91 -11.60
CA GLN A 328 -8.92 -19.29 -12.61
C GLN A 328 -8.16 -18.19 -13.36
N PRO A 329 -8.42 -17.99 -14.65
CA PRO A 329 -7.89 -16.82 -15.34
C PRO A 329 -8.47 -15.53 -14.81
N VAL A 330 -7.76 -14.42 -15.03
CA VAL A 330 -8.34 -13.07 -14.85
C VAL A 330 -9.67 -13.01 -15.61
N SER A 331 -10.69 -12.45 -15.00
CA SER A 331 -12.02 -12.42 -15.60
C SER A 331 -12.09 -11.53 -16.85
N ASP A 332 -12.86 -11.95 -17.86
CA ASP A 332 -13.06 -11.20 -19.11
C ASP A 332 -13.50 -9.76 -18.85
N HIS A 333 -14.28 -9.56 -17.82
CA HIS A 333 -14.76 -8.24 -17.43
C HIS A 333 -13.58 -7.35 -16.95
N VAL A 334 -12.56 -7.90 -16.29
CA VAL A 334 -11.37 -7.15 -15.88
C VAL A 334 -10.42 -6.94 -17.07
N LEU A 335 -10.31 -7.92 -17.97
CA LEU A 335 -9.47 -7.81 -19.17
C LEU A 335 -9.89 -6.66 -20.09
N GLY A 336 -11.20 -6.47 -20.28
CA GLY A 336 -11.76 -5.53 -21.27
C GLY A 336 -12.18 -4.17 -20.68
N VAL A 337 -11.87 -3.87 -19.40
CA VAL A 337 -12.37 -2.65 -18.78
C VAL A 337 -11.46 -1.45 -19.05
N GLU A 338 -12.07 -0.32 -19.36
CA GLU A 338 -11.43 0.99 -19.51
C GLU A 338 -11.69 1.85 -18.28
N PRO A 339 -10.71 2.68 -17.86
CA PRO A 339 -10.87 3.57 -16.71
C PRO A 339 -11.98 4.61 -16.94
N ARG A 340 -12.80 4.87 -15.91
CA ARG A 340 -13.91 5.81 -16.00
C ARG A 340 -13.96 6.73 -14.78
N GLY A 341 -13.93 8.02 -15.05
CA GLY A 341 -14.06 9.03 -14.01
C GLY A 341 -12.80 9.22 -13.19
N HIS A 342 -12.99 9.59 -11.93
CA HIS A 342 -11.93 9.89 -10.98
C HIS A 342 -12.35 9.46 -9.58
N SER A 343 -11.43 8.87 -8.82
CA SER A 343 -11.67 8.44 -7.45
C SER A 343 -10.62 9.01 -6.51
N ILE A 344 -11.03 9.40 -5.31
CA ILE A 344 -10.17 9.91 -4.24
C ILE A 344 -10.47 9.09 -2.99
N GLU A 345 -9.43 8.63 -2.31
CA GLU A 345 -9.50 7.98 -0.99
C GLU A 345 -8.88 8.89 0.07
N CYS A 346 -9.52 9.01 1.23
CA CYS A 346 -8.96 9.60 2.44
C CYS A 346 -8.84 8.52 3.51
N ARG A 347 -7.64 8.33 4.06
CA ARG A 347 -7.42 7.42 5.20
C ARG A 347 -7.86 8.08 6.49
N ILE A 348 -8.89 7.56 7.13
CA ILE A 348 -9.40 8.06 8.40
C ILE A 348 -8.69 7.33 9.54
N ASN A 349 -7.78 8.04 10.19
CA ASN A 349 -6.98 7.52 11.30
C ASN A 349 -7.49 8.07 12.65
N ALA A 350 -7.42 7.23 13.67
CA ALA A 350 -7.65 7.62 15.08
C ALA A 350 -6.38 8.32 15.62
N GLU A 351 -6.15 9.55 15.18
CA GLU A 351 -4.98 10.38 15.47
C GLU A 351 -5.40 11.83 15.66
N ASP A 352 -4.64 12.58 16.46
CA ASP A 352 -4.79 14.03 16.62
C ASP A 352 -3.82 14.76 15.67
N PRO A 353 -4.27 15.27 14.52
CA PRO A 353 -3.40 15.90 13.52
C PRO A 353 -2.76 17.21 14.02
N TYR A 354 -3.37 17.87 15.01
CA TYR A 354 -2.87 19.11 15.60
C TYR A 354 -1.95 18.87 16.82
N ASN A 355 -1.73 17.62 17.19
CA ASN A 355 -0.79 17.21 18.22
C ASN A 355 0.18 16.16 17.66
N ASN A 356 0.92 16.54 16.60
CA ASN A 356 1.91 15.70 15.94
C ASN A 356 1.40 14.30 15.52
N PHE A 357 0.12 14.18 15.16
CA PHE A 357 -0.55 12.92 14.81
C PHE A 357 -0.43 11.85 15.90
N THR A 358 -0.49 12.26 17.13
CA THR A 358 -0.47 11.32 18.26
C THR A 358 -1.67 10.39 18.17
N PRO A 359 -1.48 9.05 18.28
CA PRO A 359 -2.58 8.10 18.29
C PRO A 359 -3.63 8.41 19.36
N SER A 360 -4.89 8.28 18.98
CA SER A 360 -6.04 8.53 19.85
C SER A 360 -6.88 7.25 20.04
N PRO A 361 -6.35 6.23 20.75
CA PRO A 361 -7.13 5.05 21.11
C PRO A 361 -8.26 5.44 22.07
N GLY A 362 -9.38 4.72 21.99
CA GLY A 362 -10.52 5.02 22.85
C GLY A 362 -11.84 4.48 22.30
N THR A 363 -12.93 4.72 23.00
CA THR A 363 -14.26 4.29 22.59
C THR A 363 -14.89 5.32 21.66
N ILE A 364 -15.46 4.85 20.57
CA ILE A 364 -16.23 5.65 19.61
C ILE A 364 -17.65 5.79 20.16
N ASP A 365 -18.02 6.96 20.65
CA ASP A 365 -19.36 7.22 21.18
C ASP A 365 -20.40 7.31 20.07
N LEU A 366 -20.03 7.95 18.95
CA LEU A 366 -20.87 8.11 17.78
C LEU A 366 -20.07 7.84 16.51
N TRP A 367 -20.61 6.97 15.68
CA TRP A 367 -20.14 6.71 14.31
C TRP A 367 -21.29 7.00 13.34
N TYR A 368 -21.11 7.98 12.48
CA TYR A 368 -22.04 8.29 11.38
C TYR A 368 -21.23 8.46 10.09
N ALA A 369 -21.30 7.45 9.24
CA ALA A 369 -20.59 7.45 7.97
C ALA A 369 -21.41 8.18 6.88
N PRO A 370 -20.75 8.95 6.00
CA PRO A 370 -21.42 9.58 4.86
C PRO A 370 -21.89 8.54 3.86
N GLY A 371 -22.87 8.91 3.04
CA GLY A 371 -23.45 8.04 2.04
C GLY A 371 -23.82 8.76 0.75
N GLY A 372 -24.60 8.08 -0.09
CA GLY A 372 -25.07 8.58 -1.37
C GLY A 372 -24.26 8.09 -2.57
N LYS A 373 -24.64 8.54 -3.78
CA LYS A 373 -24.02 8.06 -5.02
C LYS A 373 -22.52 8.39 -5.09
N GLY A 374 -21.70 7.38 -5.34
CA GLY A 374 -20.26 7.50 -5.48
C GLY A 374 -19.54 7.82 -4.16
N VAL A 375 -20.10 7.39 -3.03
CA VAL A 375 -19.46 7.39 -1.71
C VAL A 375 -19.40 5.96 -1.21
N ARG A 376 -18.20 5.50 -0.89
CA ARG A 376 -17.89 4.20 -0.28
C ARG A 376 -17.12 4.44 1.01
N VAL A 377 -17.50 3.74 2.07
CA VAL A 377 -16.76 3.75 3.33
C VAL A 377 -16.38 2.33 3.68
N ASP A 378 -15.08 2.08 3.73
CA ASP A 378 -14.53 0.81 4.13
C ASP A 378 -14.06 0.91 5.58
N SER A 379 -14.76 0.25 6.51
CA SER A 379 -14.50 0.36 7.95
C SER A 379 -14.84 -0.91 8.70
N HIS A 380 -14.24 -1.08 9.87
CA HIS A 380 -14.52 -2.16 10.82
C HIS A 380 -15.08 -1.65 12.15
N VAL A 381 -15.20 -0.33 12.31
CA VAL A 381 -15.65 0.29 13.54
C VAL A 381 -17.12 0.71 13.47
N TYR A 382 -17.72 0.91 14.64
CA TYR A 382 -19.11 1.30 14.83
C TYR A 382 -19.26 2.05 16.16
N SER A 383 -20.43 2.63 16.44
CA SER A 383 -20.70 3.27 17.75
C SER A 383 -20.58 2.26 18.89
N GLY A 384 -19.75 2.55 19.89
CA GLY A 384 -19.42 1.65 20.99
C GLY A 384 -18.13 0.84 20.79
N TYR A 385 -17.55 0.83 19.58
CA TYR A 385 -16.27 0.16 19.33
C TYR A 385 -15.14 0.92 20.05
N THR A 386 -14.20 0.16 20.64
CA THR A 386 -12.98 0.76 21.24
C THR A 386 -11.79 0.47 20.37
N VAL A 387 -11.15 1.51 19.87
CA VAL A 387 -9.91 1.43 19.08
C VAL A 387 -8.77 0.97 19.98
N PRO A 388 -8.14 -0.20 19.69
CA PRO A 388 -7.06 -0.73 20.52
C PRO A 388 -5.72 -0.01 20.23
N PRO A 389 -4.81 0.08 21.20
CA PRO A 389 -3.52 0.75 21.04
C PRO A 389 -2.43 -0.15 20.39
N HIS A 390 -2.76 -1.39 19.98
CA HIS A 390 -1.78 -2.39 19.56
C HIS A 390 -1.52 -2.45 18.06
N TYR A 391 -2.35 -1.79 17.26
CA TYR A 391 -2.35 -1.84 15.81
C TYR A 391 -2.32 -0.44 15.21
N ASP A 392 -2.28 -0.40 13.86
CA ASP A 392 -2.38 0.85 13.11
C ASP A 392 -3.63 1.65 13.50
N SER A 393 -3.51 2.96 13.48
CA SER A 393 -4.56 3.91 13.86
C SER A 393 -5.69 4.03 12.84
N MET A 394 -5.55 3.48 11.61
CA MET A 394 -6.54 3.59 10.55
C MET A 394 -7.83 2.84 10.90
N ILE A 395 -8.93 3.58 11.01
CA ILE A 395 -10.25 3.06 11.39
C ILE A 395 -11.23 3.01 10.22
N ALA A 396 -10.95 3.77 9.15
CA ALA A 396 -11.75 3.74 7.93
C ALA A 396 -10.96 4.24 6.73
N LYS A 397 -11.49 3.92 5.54
CA LYS A 397 -11.16 4.57 4.29
C LYS A 397 -12.44 5.21 3.76
N LEU A 398 -12.40 6.49 3.45
CA LEU A 398 -13.48 7.20 2.77
C LEU A 398 -13.09 7.35 1.30
N ILE A 399 -13.84 6.71 0.42
CA ILE A 399 -13.60 6.72 -1.01
C ILE A 399 -14.76 7.43 -1.71
N VAL A 400 -14.44 8.33 -2.63
CA VAL A 400 -15.44 8.96 -3.48
C VAL A 400 -15.07 8.78 -4.94
N THR A 401 -16.10 8.60 -5.79
CA THR A 401 -15.92 8.41 -7.23
C THR A 401 -16.88 9.30 -7.99
N ALA A 402 -16.38 9.98 -9.04
CA ALA A 402 -17.16 10.89 -9.85
C ALA A 402 -16.72 10.85 -11.33
N SER A 403 -17.43 11.60 -12.20
CA SER A 403 -17.12 11.66 -13.62
C SER A 403 -15.87 12.47 -13.95
N SER A 404 -15.42 13.35 -13.04
CA SER A 404 -14.19 14.13 -13.16
C SER A 404 -13.58 14.40 -11.79
N ARG A 405 -12.32 14.85 -11.76
CA ARG A 405 -11.59 15.21 -10.54
C ARG A 405 -12.27 16.31 -9.74
N GLU A 406 -12.74 17.37 -10.41
CA GLU A 406 -13.41 18.50 -9.76
C GLU A 406 -14.69 18.04 -9.04
N VAL A 407 -15.47 17.16 -9.68
CA VAL A 407 -16.69 16.61 -9.07
C VAL A 407 -16.32 15.63 -7.93
N ALA A 408 -15.21 14.89 -8.03
CA ALA A 408 -14.72 14.02 -6.95
C ALA A 408 -14.29 14.85 -5.73
N ILE A 409 -13.54 15.93 -5.94
CA ILE A 409 -13.14 16.90 -4.89
C ILE A 409 -14.39 17.46 -4.19
N ALA A 410 -15.36 17.99 -4.95
CA ALA A 410 -16.60 18.52 -4.38
C ALA A 410 -17.37 17.46 -3.58
N ARG A 411 -17.40 16.22 -4.06
CA ARG A 411 -18.02 15.09 -3.35
C ARG A 411 -17.25 14.71 -2.08
N MET A 412 -15.92 14.73 -2.12
CA MET A 412 -15.09 14.45 -0.94
C MET A 412 -15.28 15.52 0.14
N LYS A 413 -15.32 16.80 -0.22
CA LYS A 413 -15.64 17.90 0.71
C LYS A 413 -16.96 17.66 1.43
N ARG A 414 -18.02 17.34 0.69
CA ARG A 414 -19.32 17.00 1.27
C ARG A 414 -19.23 15.77 2.17
N ALA A 415 -18.62 14.68 1.69
CA ALA A 415 -18.54 13.44 2.45
C ALA A 415 -17.75 13.60 3.76
N LEU A 416 -16.63 14.32 3.74
CA LEU A 416 -15.86 14.63 4.95
C LEU A 416 -16.66 15.52 5.92
N SER A 417 -17.48 16.47 5.42
CA SER A 417 -18.31 17.33 6.28
C SER A 417 -19.45 16.57 6.97
N GLU A 418 -19.94 15.49 6.35
CA GLU A 418 -20.98 14.62 6.91
C GLU A 418 -20.43 13.54 7.84
N PHE A 419 -19.13 13.18 7.70
CA PHE A 419 -18.52 12.11 8.47
C PHE A 419 -18.35 12.53 9.93
N THR A 420 -19.14 11.96 10.81
CA THR A 420 -19.10 12.31 12.25
C THR A 420 -18.62 11.13 13.07
N ILE A 421 -17.48 11.34 13.75
CA ILE A 421 -16.89 10.40 14.71
C ILE A 421 -16.69 11.17 16.04
N ARG A 422 -17.23 10.65 17.14
CA ARG A 422 -17.07 11.23 18.47
C ARG A 422 -16.49 10.22 19.45
N GLY A 423 -15.84 10.71 20.51
CA GLY A 423 -15.18 9.89 21.55
C GLY A 423 -13.68 9.77 21.35
N ILE A 424 -13.19 9.94 20.12
CA ILE A 424 -11.77 9.93 19.77
C ILE A 424 -11.42 11.10 18.85
N LYS A 425 -10.12 11.41 18.72
CA LYS A 425 -9.61 12.31 17.69
C LYS A 425 -9.42 11.55 16.38
N THR A 426 -9.60 12.23 15.24
CA THR A 426 -9.39 11.66 13.91
C THR A 426 -8.73 12.64 12.96
N THR A 427 -8.19 12.14 11.84
CA THR A 427 -7.56 12.94 10.79
C THR A 427 -8.56 13.68 9.89
N ILE A 428 -9.87 13.50 10.05
CA ILE A 428 -10.91 14.14 9.22
C ILE A 428 -10.72 15.68 9.09
N PRO A 429 -10.49 16.45 10.18
CA PRO A 429 -10.33 17.90 10.05
C PRO A 429 -9.13 18.30 9.17
N PHE A 430 -8.02 17.58 9.30
CA PHE A 430 -6.83 17.83 8.50
C PHE A 430 -7.05 17.49 7.01
N GLN A 431 -7.78 16.41 6.72
CA GLN A 431 -8.12 16.05 5.36
C GLN A 431 -9.07 17.07 4.72
N GLN A 432 -9.98 17.66 5.49
CA GLN A 432 -10.82 18.77 5.01
C GLN A 432 -9.96 19.97 4.59
N GLU A 433 -8.94 20.33 5.38
CA GLU A 433 -8.00 21.40 5.04
C GLU A 433 -7.25 21.12 3.73
N ILE A 434 -6.71 19.89 3.58
CA ILE A 434 -6.00 19.51 2.35
C ILE A 434 -6.91 19.55 1.13
N ILE A 435 -8.10 18.96 1.21
CA ILE A 435 -9.05 18.90 0.08
C ILE A 435 -9.56 20.30 -0.34
N ASP A 436 -9.56 21.26 0.59
CA ASP A 436 -9.92 22.65 0.34
C ASP A 436 -8.74 23.49 -0.16
N HIS A 437 -7.52 23.01 -0.03
CA HIS A 437 -6.32 23.77 -0.36
C HIS A 437 -6.18 24.01 -1.89
N PRO A 438 -5.82 25.25 -2.31
CA PRO A 438 -5.66 25.58 -3.73
C PRO A 438 -4.68 24.67 -4.48
N ASP A 439 -3.57 24.27 -3.84
CA ASP A 439 -2.58 23.40 -4.45
C ASP A 439 -3.14 21.99 -4.72
N PHE A 440 -3.88 21.42 -3.76
CA PHE A 440 -4.53 20.12 -3.98
C PHE A 440 -5.54 20.22 -5.12
N ILE A 441 -6.38 21.27 -5.14
CA ILE A 441 -7.35 21.49 -6.20
C ILE A 441 -6.66 21.62 -7.56
N ALA A 442 -5.54 22.32 -7.62
CA ALA A 442 -4.75 22.54 -8.84
C ALA A 442 -3.87 21.32 -9.23
N GLY A 443 -3.75 20.28 -8.40
CA GLY A 443 -2.83 19.17 -8.61
C GLY A 443 -1.35 19.55 -8.46
N LYS A 444 -1.05 20.59 -7.67
CA LYS A 444 0.30 21.12 -7.44
C LYS A 444 0.82 20.70 -6.07
N TYR A 445 1.18 19.45 -5.93
CA TYR A 445 1.72 18.88 -4.70
C TYR A 445 2.71 17.78 -5.04
N ASP A 446 3.64 17.54 -4.15
CA ASP A 446 4.65 16.49 -4.20
C ASP A 446 4.68 15.72 -2.87
N ILE A 447 5.65 14.80 -2.69
CA ILE A 447 5.76 14.02 -1.45
C ILE A 447 6.17 14.86 -0.22
N ALA A 448 6.68 16.08 -0.40
CA ALA A 448 7.09 16.98 0.68
C ALA A 448 5.96 17.96 1.08
N TRP A 449 4.92 18.08 0.25
CA TRP A 449 3.89 19.11 0.40
C TRP A 449 3.28 19.12 1.82
N VAL A 450 2.90 17.97 2.37
CA VAL A 450 2.30 17.88 3.72
C VAL A 450 3.27 18.34 4.80
N ALA A 451 4.55 18.02 4.69
CA ALA A 451 5.56 18.46 5.66
C ALA A 451 5.74 19.98 5.63
N ASN A 452 5.86 20.55 4.42
CA ASN A 452 5.99 21.98 4.22
C ASN A 452 4.75 22.73 4.74
N TYR A 453 3.55 22.27 4.43
CA TYR A 453 2.29 22.84 4.91
C TYR A 453 2.18 22.86 6.43
N LEU A 454 2.63 21.78 7.12
CA LEU A 454 2.63 21.73 8.58
C LEU A 454 3.66 22.69 9.19
N GLU A 455 4.85 22.82 8.59
CA GLU A 455 5.88 23.76 9.03
C GLU A 455 5.41 25.22 8.88
N GLU A 456 4.74 25.57 7.77
CA GLU A 456 4.16 26.89 7.57
C GLU A 456 3.10 27.21 8.65
N LYS A 457 2.21 26.27 8.96
CA LYS A 457 1.20 26.42 10.02
C LYS A 457 1.77 26.54 11.43
N GLU A 458 2.90 25.90 11.72
CA GLU A 458 3.58 26.06 13.03
C GLU A 458 4.27 27.42 13.15
N ALA A 459 4.59 28.07 12.02
CA ALA A 459 5.26 29.38 11.99
C ALA A 459 4.28 30.56 12.08
N GLU A 460 2.99 30.36 11.77
CA GLU A 460 1.90 31.35 11.95
C GLU A 460 1.41 31.44 13.40
#